data_7d1cb83923b2d2c9b2c4effe156372b3
#
_entry.id   7d1cb83923b2d2c9b2c4effe156372b3
#
_cell.length_a   1.000
_cell.length_b   1.000
_cell.length_c   1.000
_cell.angle_alpha   90.00
_cell.angle_beta   90.00
_cell.angle_gamma   90.00
#
_symmetry.space_group_name_H-M   'P 1'
#
loop_
_entity.id
_entity.type
_entity.pdbx_description
1 polymer ?
#
loop_
_entity_poly.entity_id
_entity_poly.type
_entity_poly.pdbx_seq_one_letter_code
_entity_poly.pdbx_strand_id
1 'polypeptide(L)'
;MPRPSSEQRDGEGRLISVTFESTPIQAVAPTCRIGTWTSDWSEWTPIEAVAPTGDCWLTALDGSGHSMHALDMAVRLARESGMCALDLVNVQPWLSKEAAEVELPRRGWTASMHARALLDARGLGWRLHVWMGESAARIVELADTLGSRGIVIGAGGMTAGVALLLGSVAQQVIHTARRAVLVVRAPATSEEKSP
;
A
#
# COMPACT_ATOMS: atom_id res chain seq x y z
N MET A 1 -19.33 -2.54 2.29
CA MET A 1 -18.14 -2.46 1.42
C MET A 1 -18.52 -1.60 0.21
N PRO A 2 -17.72 -0.60 -0.16
CA PRO A 2 -17.97 0.19 -1.37
C PRO A 2 -17.78 -0.67 -2.63
N ARG A 3 -18.19 -0.14 -3.78
CA ARG A 3 -17.88 -0.77 -5.07
C ARG A 3 -16.42 -0.51 -5.44
N PRO A 4 -15.72 -1.47 -6.07
CA PRO A 4 -14.39 -1.23 -6.60
C PRO A 4 -14.41 -0.10 -7.65
N SER A 5 -13.33 0.67 -7.73
CA SER A 5 -13.12 1.68 -8.78
C SER A 5 -12.68 1.03 -10.10
N SER A 6 -12.01 -0.11 -10.03
CA SER A 6 -11.63 -0.90 -11.21
C SER A 6 -11.54 -2.40 -10.89
N GLU A 7 -11.68 -3.23 -11.94
CA GLU A 7 -11.58 -4.68 -11.90
C GLU A 7 -10.76 -5.17 -13.09
N GLN A 8 -9.98 -6.23 -12.89
CA GLN A 8 -9.28 -6.92 -13.97
C GLN A 8 -9.64 -8.40 -13.97
N ARG A 9 -9.73 -8.98 -15.16
CA ARG A 9 -10.09 -10.38 -15.37
C ARG A 9 -9.04 -11.06 -16.24
N ASP A 10 -8.85 -12.37 -16.03
CA ASP A 10 -8.03 -13.20 -16.93
C ASP A 10 -8.77 -13.56 -18.22
N GLY A 11 -8.09 -14.29 -19.12
CA GLY A 11 -8.64 -14.72 -20.40
C GLY A 11 -9.86 -15.65 -20.29
N GLU A 12 -10.10 -16.22 -19.12
CA GLU A 12 -11.28 -17.08 -18.82
C GLU A 12 -12.39 -16.28 -18.12
N GLY A 13 -12.20 -14.96 -17.93
CA GLY A 13 -13.15 -14.06 -17.28
C GLY A 13 -13.18 -14.18 -15.75
N ARG A 14 -12.18 -14.81 -15.12
CA ARG A 14 -12.03 -14.85 -13.66
C ARG A 14 -11.56 -13.50 -13.17
N LEU A 15 -12.15 -13.01 -12.09
CA LEU A 15 -11.69 -11.79 -11.42
C LEU A 15 -10.31 -12.04 -10.80
N ILE A 16 -9.29 -11.30 -11.23
CA ILE A 16 -7.90 -11.44 -10.75
C ILE A 16 -7.45 -10.27 -9.89
N SER A 17 -8.03 -9.10 -10.08
CA SER A 17 -7.77 -7.96 -9.20
C SER A 17 -8.94 -7.00 -9.12
N VAL A 18 -9.00 -6.27 -8.00
CA VAL A 18 -9.91 -5.15 -7.79
C VAL A 18 -9.15 -3.98 -7.14
N THR A 19 -9.53 -2.76 -7.47
CA THR A 19 -8.98 -1.56 -6.84
C THR A 19 -10.09 -0.77 -6.15
N PHE A 20 -9.82 -0.28 -4.95
CA PHE A 20 -10.66 0.65 -4.21
C PHE A 20 -9.87 1.93 -3.97
N GLU A 21 -10.56 3.04 -3.94
CA GLU A 21 -9.98 4.35 -3.67
C GLU A 21 -10.68 5.05 -2.52
N SER A 22 -9.93 5.81 -1.74
CA SER A 22 -10.54 6.74 -0.78
C SER A 22 -11.32 7.81 -1.52
N THR A 23 -12.29 8.41 -0.86
CA THR A 23 -13.01 9.59 -1.39
C THR A 23 -12.00 10.62 -1.89
N PRO A 24 -12.29 11.36 -2.99
CA PRO A 24 -11.30 12.18 -3.66
C PRO A 24 -10.49 13.05 -2.71
N ILE A 25 -9.19 13.04 -2.88
CA ILE A 25 -8.18 13.78 -2.13
C ILE A 25 -8.51 15.28 -2.00
N GLN A 26 -9.33 15.83 -2.90
CA GLN A 26 -9.82 17.20 -2.86
C GLN A 26 -10.60 17.56 -1.60
N ALA A 27 -11.20 16.59 -0.89
CA ALA A 27 -11.96 16.84 0.33
C ALA A 27 -11.10 16.81 1.62
N VAL A 28 -9.88 16.27 1.55
CA VAL A 28 -9.04 15.96 2.73
C VAL A 28 -7.79 16.85 2.81
N ALA A 29 -7.47 17.63 1.80
CA ALA A 29 -6.18 18.31 1.71
C ALA A 29 -6.20 19.84 1.88
N PRO A 30 -6.25 20.38 3.12
CA PRO A 30 -5.72 21.71 3.33
C PRO A 30 -4.19 21.76 3.46
N THR A 31 -3.48 20.62 3.52
CA THR A 31 -2.05 20.58 3.83
C THR A 31 -1.14 20.07 2.71
N CYS A 32 -1.65 19.40 1.69
CA CYS A 32 -0.84 19.06 0.53
C CYS A 32 -0.85 20.22 -0.48
N ARG A 33 -0.10 21.26 -0.16
CA ARG A 33 0.11 22.38 -1.07
C ARG A 33 1.23 22.03 -2.03
N ILE A 34 0.90 21.30 -3.10
CA ILE A 34 1.74 21.29 -4.28
C ILE A 34 1.37 22.52 -5.11
N GLY A 35 2.29 23.40 -5.26
CA GLY A 35 2.14 24.62 -6.04
C GLY A 35 3.49 25.12 -6.51
N THR A 36 3.51 25.96 -7.52
CA THR A 36 4.70 26.66 -7.95
C THR A 36 4.61 28.12 -7.54
N TRP A 37 5.72 28.64 -7.04
CA TRP A 37 5.91 30.08 -6.89
C TRP A 37 6.37 30.69 -8.21
N THR A 38 5.88 31.90 -8.51
CA THR A 38 6.48 32.70 -9.57
C THR A 38 7.94 32.99 -9.25
N SER A 39 8.76 33.28 -10.26
CA SER A 39 10.19 33.53 -10.11
C SER A 39 10.52 34.70 -9.19
N ASP A 40 9.57 35.57 -8.91
CA ASP A 40 9.67 36.72 -8.01
C ASP A 40 9.05 36.48 -6.61
N TRP A 41 8.54 35.26 -6.38
CA TRP A 41 7.87 34.86 -5.12
C TRP A 41 6.62 35.64 -4.77
N SER A 42 6.00 36.33 -5.70
CA SER A 42 4.83 37.19 -5.48
C SER A 42 3.51 36.43 -5.53
N GLU A 43 3.44 35.38 -6.32
CA GLU A 43 2.22 34.57 -6.45
C GLU A 43 2.49 33.07 -6.31
N TRP A 44 1.61 32.41 -5.55
CA TRP A 44 1.59 30.98 -5.41
C TRP A 44 0.39 30.41 -6.19
N THR A 45 0.66 29.59 -7.20
CA THR A 45 -0.37 28.92 -8.00
C THR A 45 -0.50 27.48 -7.54
N PRO A 46 -1.67 27.04 -7.03
CA PRO A 46 -1.89 25.63 -6.75
C PRO A 46 -1.87 24.86 -8.06
N ILE A 47 -1.05 23.82 -8.13
CA ILE A 47 -1.19 22.80 -9.15
C ILE A 47 -2.36 21.93 -8.72
N GLU A 48 -3.41 21.82 -9.54
CA GLU A 48 -4.45 20.82 -9.32
C GLU A 48 -3.75 19.48 -9.19
N ALA A 49 -3.78 18.92 -7.97
CA ALA A 49 -3.19 17.63 -7.70
C ALA A 49 -4.06 16.56 -8.36
N VAL A 50 -3.81 16.31 -9.63
CA VAL A 50 -4.07 14.99 -10.20
C VAL A 50 -3.26 14.05 -9.33
N ALA A 51 -3.92 13.10 -8.65
CA ALA A 51 -3.25 12.09 -7.85
C ALA A 51 -2.13 11.49 -8.71
N PRO A 52 -0.84 11.67 -8.35
CA PRO A 52 0.24 11.29 -9.23
C PRO A 52 0.19 9.78 -9.43
N THR A 53 -0.23 9.34 -10.60
CA THR A 53 0.05 8.00 -11.07
C THR A 53 1.56 7.93 -11.23
N GLY A 54 2.23 7.12 -10.41
CA GLY A 54 3.63 6.81 -10.64
C GLY A 54 4.67 7.32 -9.64
N ASP A 55 4.32 8.14 -8.65
CA ASP A 55 5.31 8.65 -7.67
C ASP A 55 4.98 8.29 -6.21
N CYS A 56 3.98 7.43 -5.98
CA CYS A 56 3.60 6.97 -4.65
C CYS A 56 4.45 5.78 -4.18
N TRP A 57 4.57 5.62 -2.87
CA TRP A 57 5.07 4.39 -2.26
C TRP A 57 4.00 3.31 -2.31
N LEU A 58 4.38 2.08 -2.69
CA LEU A 58 3.52 0.91 -2.61
C LEU A 58 3.77 0.18 -1.29
N THR A 59 2.74 0.04 -0.46
CA THR A 59 2.84 -0.64 0.83
C THR A 59 2.14 -2.00 0.78
N ALA A 60 2.89 -3.07 1.05
CA ALA A 60 2.35 -4.42 1.11
C ALA A 60 1.68 -4.69 2.46
N LEU A 61 0.42 -5.14 2.42
CA LEU A 61 -0.42 -5.39 3.58
C LEU A 61 -0.93 -6.84 3.58
N ASP A 62 -0.75 -7.53 4.70
CA ASP A 62 -1.34 -8.85 4.96
C ASP A 62 -2.25 -8.87 6.20
N GLY A 63 -2.43 -7.71 6.83
CA GLY A 63 -3.19 -7.54 8.07
C GLY A 63 -2.38 -7.84 9.34
N SER A 64 -1.11 -8.22 9.23
CA SER A 64 -0.22 -8.46 10.39
C SER A 64 0.27 -7.16 11.04
N GLY A 65 0.75 -7.26 12.29
CA GLY A 65 1.44 -6.15 12.96
C GLY A 65 2.68 -5.66 12.20
N HIS A 66 3.40 -6.57 11.53
CA HIS A 66 4.57 -6.23 10.72
C HIS A 66 4.19 -5.34 9.53
N SER A 67 3.10 -5.65 8.84
CA SER A 67 2.60 -4.81 7.74
C SER A 67 2.07 -3.45 8.22
N MET A 68 1.55 -3.37 9.44
CA MET A 68 1.15 -2.09 10.05
C MET A 68 2.35 -1.21 10.41
N HIS A 69 3.48 -1.78 10.86
CA HIS A 69 4.72 -1.02 11.04
C HIS A 69 5.29 -0.52 9.71
N ALA A 70 5.18 -1.33 8.63
CA ALA A 70 5.53 -0.91 7.29
C ALA A 70 4.68 0.28 6.83
N LEU A 71 3.38 0.25 7.10
CA LEU A 71 2.48 1.35 6.80
C LEU A 71 2.84 2.63 7.57
N ASP A 72 3.15 2.55 8.86
CA ASP A 72 3.59 3.72 9.63
C ASP A 72 4.84 4.37 9.02
N MET A 73 5.79 3.57 8.57
CA MET A 73 6.97 4.06 7.86
C MET A 73 6.61 4.70 6.51
N ALA A 74 5.73 4.07 5.73
CA ALA A 74 5.25 4.63 4.46
C ALA A 74 4.57 5.98 4.64
N VAL A 75 3.78 6.14 5.71
CA VAL A 75 3.14 7.42 6.07
C VAL A 75 4.18 8.49 6.37
N ARG A 76 5.26 8.16 7.08
CA ARG A 76 6.36 9.11 7.34
C ARG A 76 7.03 9.54 6.04
N LEU A 77 7.40 8.58 5.19
CA LEU A 77 8.00 8.84 3.89
C LEU A 77 7.10 9.70 2.99
N ALA A 78 5.80 9.41 2.96
CA ALA A 78 4.83 10.20 2.21
C ALA A 78 4.82 11.66 2.68
N ARG A 79 4.74 11.90 3.99
CA ARG A 79 4.74 13.24 4.58
C ARG A 79 6.04 14.00 4.32
N GLU A 80 7.19 13.35 4.52
CA GLU A 80 8.51 13.94 4.26
C GLU A 80 8.72 14.30 2.79
N SER A 81 8.09 13.53 1.89
CA SER A 81 8.13 13.76 0.44
C SER A 81 7.00 14.67 -0.07
N GLY A 82 6.15 15.21 0.80
CA GLY A 82 5.00 16.04 0.40
C GLY A 82 3.90 15.28 -0.36
N MET A 83 3.84 13.95 -0.23
CA MET A 83 2.82 13.14 -0.89
C MET A 83 1.51 13.17 -0.14
N CYS A 84 0.41 13.13 -0.88
CA CYS A 84 -0.96 13.17 -0.35
C CYS A 84 -1.63 11.81 -0.34
N ALA A 85 -1.02 10.79 -0.92
CA ALA A 85 -1.61 9.46 -1.04
C ALA A 85 -0.57 8.35 -0.99
N LEU A 86 -1.04 7.13 -0.69
CA LEU A 86 -0.28 5.88 -0.72
C LEU A 86 -1.01 4.83 -1.54
N ASP A 87 -0.25 3.99 -2.23
CA ASP A 87 -0.77 2.75 -2.80
C ASP A 87 -0.61 1.62 -1.78
N LEU A 88 -1.67 0.85 -1.60
CA LEU A 88 -1.71 -0.31 -0.74
C LEU A 88 -1.92 -1.55 -1.60
N VAL A 89 -1.21 -2.63 -1.34
CA VAL A 89 -1.45 -3.91 -2.01
C VAL A 89 -1.71 -5.01 -0.99
N ASN A 90 -2.77 -5.76 -1.23
CA ASN A 90 -3.09 -7.00 -0.52
C ASN A 90 -3.21 -8.12 -1.54
N VAL A 91 -2.41 -9.16 -1.38
CA VAL A 91 -2.44 -10.31 -2.30
C VAL A 91 -3.08 -11.49 -1.61
N GLN A 92 -4.11 -12.05 -2.25
CA GLN A 92 -4.84 -13.21 -1.81
C GLN A 92 -4.39 -14.47 -2.58
N PRO A 93 -4.46 -15.65 -1.96
CA PRO A 93 -4.22 -16.90 -2.68
C PRO A 93 -5.26 -17.08 -3.80
N TRP A 94 -4.94 -17.95 -4.74
CA TRP A 94 -5.85 -18.27 -5.84
C TRP A 94 -7.20 -18.80 -5.32
N LEU A 95 -8.26 -18.28 -5.89
CA LEU A 95 -9.65 -18.67 -5.64
C LEU A 95 -10.25 -19.27 -6.92
N SER A 96 -11.32 -20.07 -6.76
CA SER A 96 -12.14 -20.46 -7.93
C SER A 96 -12.76 -19.22 -8.57
N LYS A 97 -13.25 -19.37 -9.81
CA LYS A 97 -13.87 -18.25 -10.54
C LYS A 97 -15.06 -17.67 -9.77
N GLU A 98 -15.92 -18.54 -9.27
CA GLU A 98 -17.12 -18.18 -8.52
C GLU A 98 -16.78 -17.54 -7.17
N ALA A 99 -15.81 -18.11 -6.46
CA ALA A 99 -15.37 -17.56 -5.18
C ALA A 99 -14.68 -16.20 -5.34
N ALA A 100 -13.94 -15.97 -6.41
CA ALA A 100 -13.21 -14.73 -6.64
C ALA A 100 -14.16 -13.52 -6.71
N GLU A 101 -15.35 -13.66 -7.31
CA GLU A 101 -16.32 -12.57 -7.45
C GLU A 101 -16.72 -11.93 -6.10
N VAL A 102 -16.81 -12.75 -5.06
CA VAL A 102 -17.27 -12.30 -3.74
C VAL A 102 -16.13 -12.20 -2.73
N GLU A 103 -15.29 -13.23 -2.70
CA GLU A 103 -14.29 -13.36 -1.66
C GLU A 103 -13.06 -12.48 -1.87
N LEU A 104 -12.62 -12.27 -3.12
CA LEU A 104 -11.44 -11.46 -3.38
C LEU A 104 -11.61 -10.02 -2.85
N PRO A 105 -12.63 -9.26 -3.26
CA PRO A 105 -12.84 -7.92 -2.74
C PRO A 105 -13.09 -7.91 -1.23
N ARG A 106 -13.88 -8.88 -0.71
CA ARG A 106 -14.22 -8.95 0.72
C ARG A 106 -12.98 -9.17 1.58
N ARG A 107 -12.12 -10.12 1.22
CA ARG A 107 -10.90 -10.45 2.00
C ARG A 107 -9.92 -9.30 2.01
N GLY A 108 -9.64 -8.70 0.85
CA GLY A 108 -8.74 -7.54 0.76
C GLY A 108 -9.28 -6.35 1.54
N TRP A 109 -10.58 -6.09 1.44
CA TRP A 109 -11.23 -5.02 2.20
C TRP A 109 -11.13 -5.24 3.70
N THR A 110 -11.32 -6.46 4.18
CA THR A 110 -11.20 -6.81 5.60
C THR A 110 -9.74 -6.71 6.07
N ALA A 111 -8.79 -7.28 5.34
CA ALA A 111 -7.37 -7.27 5.70
C ALA A 111 -6.77 -5.85 5.79
N SER A 112 -7.31 -4.91 5.01
CA SER A 112 -6.84 -3.52 4.98
C SER A 112 -7.58 -2.57 5.92
N MET A 113 -8.52 -3.04 6.74
CA MET A 113 -9.42 -2.20 7.55
C MET A 113 -8.65 -1.23 8.46
N HIS A 114 -7.69 -1.72 9.23
CA HIS A 114 -6.91 -0.88 10.14
C HIS A 114 -5.99 0.09 9.38
N ALA A 115 -5.44 -0.36 8.25
CA ALA A 115 -4.57 0.46 7.41
C ALA A 115 -5.35 1.66 6.83
N ARG A 116 -6.54 1.42 6.30
CA ARG A 116 -7.40 2.48 5.75
C ARG A 116 -7.84 3.46 6.84
N ALA A 117 -8.30 2.94 7.99
CA ALA A 117 -8.69 3.79 9.11
C ALA A 117 -7.53 4.67 9.61
N LEU A 118 -6.30 4.15 9.63
CA LEU A 118 -5.10 4.92 9.99
C LEU A 118 -4.83 6.04 8.97
N LEU A 119 -4.94 5.77 7.68
CA LEU A 119 -4.71 6.76 6.62
C LEU A 119 -5.79 7.83 6.62
N ASP A 120 -7.05 7.44 6.76
CA ASP A 120 -8.19 8.36 6.88
C ASP A 120 -8.00 9.31 8.09
N ALA A 121 -7.63 8.77 9.25
CA ALA A 121 -7.37 9.56 10.45
C ALA A 121 -6.17 10.51 10.31
N ARG A 122 -5.23 10.20 9.42
CA ARG A 122 -4.05 11.03 9.13
C ARG A 122 -4.24 11.97 7.93
N GLY A 123 -5.39 11.97 7.30
CA GLY A 123 -5.70 12.80 6.14
C GLY A 123 -4.90 12.44 4.89
N LEU A 124 -4.49 11.18 4.75
CA LEU A 124 -3.80 10.68 3.58
C LEU A 124 -4.77 9.90 2.70
N GLY A 125 -4.80 10.23 1.41
CA GLY A 125 -5.51 9.44 0.42
C GLY A 125 -4.87 8.07 0.26
N TRP A 126 -5.64 7.11 -0.22
CA TRP A 126 -5.14 5.76 -0.48
C TRP A 126 -5.85 5.12 -1.67
N ARG A 127 -5.11 4.24 -2.37
CA ARG A 127 -5.64 3.28 -3.33
C ARG A 127 -5.29 1.88 -2.85
N LEU A 128 -6.29 1.03 -2.68
CA LEU A 128 -6.12 -0.35 -2.27
C LEU A 128 -6.27 -1.27 -3.48
N HIS A 129 -5.20 -1.93 -3.82
CA HIS A 129 -5.14 -2.94 -4.86
C HIS A 129 -5.21 -4.33 -4.22
N VAL A 130 -6.24 -5.10 -4.56
CA VAL A 130 -6.40 -6.48 -4.08
C VAL A 130 -6.20 -7.41 -5.27
N TRP A 131 -5.17 -8.24 -5.21
CA TRP A 131 -4.76 -9.13 -6.28
C TRP A 131 -4.79 -10.59 -5.83
N MET A 132 -4.95 -11.52 -6.78
CA MET A 132 -4.76 -12.95 -6.56
C MET A 132 -3.44 -13.41 -7.12
N GLY A 133 -2.80 -14.35 -6.43
CA GLY A 133 -1.63 -15.04 -6.94
C GLY A 133 -0.52 -15.22 -5.92
N GLU A 134 0.70 -15.35 -6.45
CA GLU A 134 1.92 -15.42 -5.65
C GLU A 134 2.29 -14.02 -5.17
N SER A 135 2.42 -13.86 -3.85
CA SER A 135 2.47 -12.52 -3.22
C SER A 135 3.62 -11.66 -3.71
N ALA A 136 4.84 -12.18 -3.74
CA ALA A 136 6.00 -11.39 -4.11
C ALA A 136 5.95 -10.96 -5.58
N ALA A 137 5.57 -11.87 -6.48
CA ALA A 137 5.45 -11.59 -7.90
C ALA A 137 4.40 -10.50 -8.15
N ARG A 138 3.24 -10.58 -7.50
CA ARG A 138 2.16 -9.59 -7.67
C ARG A 138 2.50 -8.23 -7.10
N ILE A 139 3.22 -8.17 -5.96
CA ILE A 139 3.71 -6.90 -5.40
C ILE A 139 4.67 -6.21 -6.35
N VAL A 140 5.65 -6.96 -6.89
CA VAL A 140 6.65 -6.41 -7.82
C VAL A 140 6.01 -5.96 -9.14
N GLU A 141 5.14 -6.80 -9.73
CA GLU A 141 4.41 -6.49 -10.94
C GLU A 141 3.59 -5.20 -10.81
N LEU A 142 2.88 -5.06 -9.67
CA LEU A 142 2.08 -3.87 -9.41
C LEU A 142 2.96 -2.63 -9.23
N ALA A 143 4.06 -2.74 -8.50
CA ALA A 143 5.00 -1.64 -8.32
C ALA A 143 5.57 -1.14 -9.66
N ASP A 144 5.90 -2.05 -10.57
CA ASP A 144 6.37 -1.70 -11.91
C ASP A 144 5.26 -1.09 -12.76
N THR A 145 4.05 -1.65 -12.73
CA THR A 145 2.87 -1.15 -13.48
C THR A 145 2.47 0.25 -13.04
N LEU A 146 2.47 0.52 -11.74
CA LEU A 146 2.15 1.83 -11.18
C LEU A 146 3.30 2.84 -11.34
N GLY A 147 4.49 2.40 -11.70
CA GLY A 147 5.68 3.24 -11.67
C GLY A 147 6.05 3.69 -10.26
N SER A 148 5.76 2.90 -9.24
CA SER A 148 5.93 3.27 -7.84
C SER A 148 7.36 3.73 -7.53
N ARG A 149 7.50 4.70 -6.63
CA ARG A 149 8.81 5.17 -6.14
C ARG A 149 9.60 4.05 -5.47
N GLY A 150 8.90 3.17 -4.77
CA GLY A 150 9.46 2.00 -4.12
C GLY A 150 8.38 1.19 -3.41
N ILE A 151 8.79 0.06 -2.87
CA ILE A 151 7.96 -0.89 -2.12
C ILE A 151 8.31 -0.78 -0.64
N VAL A 152 7.31 -0.64 0.23
CA VAL A 152 7.47 -0.71 1.67
C VAL A 152 6.82 -1.99 2.16
N ILE A 153 7.59 -2.84 2.83
CA ILE A 153 7.14 -4.16 3.27
C ILE A 153 7.61 -4.48 4.69
N GLY A 154 6.79 -5.15 5.46
CA GLY A 154 7.17 -5.66 6.77
C GLY A 154 8.20 -6.79 6.69
N ALA A 155 9.15 -6.86 7.62
CA ALA A 155 10.16 -7.89 7.65
C ALA A 155 9.61 -9.30 7.93
N GLY A 156 8.41 -9.41 8.53
CA GLY A 156 7.70 -10.67 8.78
C GLY A 156 6.27 -10.58 8.30
N GLY A 157 5.56 -11.70 8.33
CA GLY A 157 4.14 -11.80 8.02
C GLY A 157 3.41 -12.57 9.12
N MET A 158 2.16 -12.96 8.87
CA MET A 158 1.30 -13.68 9.84
C MET A 158 1.89 -14.99 10.35
N THR A 159 2.83 -15.60 9.61
CA THR A 159 3.47 -16.88 9.97
C THR A 159 4.85 -16.75 10.61
N ALA A 160 5.40 -15.53 10.72
CA ALA A 160 6.73 -15.31 11.25
C ALA A 160 6.73 -15.28 12.77
N GLY A 161 6.92 -16.45 13.39
CA GLY A 161 7.01 -16.61 14.85
C GLY A 161 8.36 -16.24 15.48
N VAL A 162 9.35 -15.81 14.72
CA VAL A 162 10.70 -15.49 15.23
C VAL A 162 11.15 -14.14 14.69
N ALA A 163 11.38 -13.20 15.59
CA ALA A 163 11.68 -11.78 15.30
C ALA A 163 12.97 -11.53 14.49
N LEU A 164 13.78 -12.55 14.26
CA LEU A 164 15.09 -12.44 13.57
C LEU A 164 15.06 -12.86 12.10
N LEU A 165 14.02 -13.55 11.63
CA LEU A 165 13.97 -14.06 10.26
C LEU A 165 13.18 -13.12 9.36
N LEU A 166 13.74 -12.86 8.19
CA LEU A 166 13.05 -12.19 7.12
C LEU A 166 12.00 -13.13 6.53
N GLY A 167 10.75 -12.68 6.44
CA GLY A 167 9.66 -13.46 5.84
C GLY A 167 9.92 -13.77 4.37
N SER A 168 9.44 -14.93 3.91
CA SER A 168 9.66 -15.42 2.54
C SER A 168 9.23 -14.42 1.46
N VAL A 169 8.09 -13.76 1.65
CA VAL A 169 7.60 -12.75 0.70
C VAL A 169 8.55 -11.55 0.63
N ALA A 170 8.97 -11.00 1.78
CA ALA A 170 9.89 -9.88 1.81
C ALA A 170 11.25 -10.24 1.18
N GLN A 171 11.77 -11.44 1.47
CA GLN A 171 12.99 -11.94 0.86
C GLN A 171 12.88 -12.04 -0.66
N GLN A 172 11.78 -12.59 -1.16
CA GLN A 172 11.57 -12.75 -2.60
C GLN A 172 11.36 -11.40 -3.30
N VAL A 173 10.64 -10.46 -2.67
CA VAL A 173 10.49 -9.08 -3.19
C VAL A 173 11.86 -8.40 -3.32
N ILE A 174 12.74 -8.50 -2.31
CA ILE A 174 14.10 -7.94 -2.38
C ILE A 174 14.90 -8.50 -3.57
N HIS A 175 14.77 -9.80 -3.84
CA HIS A 175 15.52 -10.43 -4.91
C HIS A 175 14.99 -10.11 -6.31
N THR A 176 13.70 -9.80 -6.44
CA THR A 176 13.05 -9.68 -7.75
C THR A 176 12.65 -8.25 -8.13
N ALA A 177 12.54 -7.36 -7.13
CA ALA A 177 12.12 -5.99 -7.37
C ALA A 177 13.17 -5.19 -8.16
N ARG A 178 12.69 -4.40 -9.12
CA ARG A 178 13.48 -3.42 -9.87
C ARG A 178 13.39 -2.01 -9.28
N ARG A 179 12.53 -1.84 -8.29
CA ARG A 179 12.29 -0.60 -7.53
C ARG A 179 12.99 -0.66 -6.19
N ALA A 180 13.18 0.48 -5.55
CA ALA A 180 13.66 0.52 -4.17
C ALA A 180 12.75 -0.31 -3.25
N VAL A 181 13.33 -1.08 -2.34
CA VAL A 181 12.58 -1.87 -1.36
C VAL A 181 13.01 -1.44 0.03
N LEU A 182 12.05 -0.98 0.82
CA LEU A 182 12.24 -0.68 2.23
C LEU A 182 11.60 -1.77 3.07
N VAL A 183 12.44 -2.52 3.77
CA VAL A 183 11.98 -3.55 4.71
C VAL A 183 11.93 -2.97 6.11
N VAL A 184 10.74 -3.01 6.71
CA VAL A 184 10.49 -2.44 8.02
C VAL A 184 10.38 -3.55 9.06
N ARG A 185 11.20 -3.47 10.11
CA ARG A 185 11.11 -4.36 11.26
C ARG A 185 10.26 -3.71 12.34
N ALA A 186 9.44 -4.51 13.03
CA ALA A 186 8.84 -4.06 14.27
C ALA A 186 9.94 -3.73 15.27
N PRO A 187 9.77 -2.67 16.09
CA PRO A 187 10.69 -2.45 17.20
C PRO A 187 10.73 -3.72 18.07
N ALA A 188 11.89 -4.10 18.57
CA ALA A 188 11.99 -5.16 19.55
C ALA A 188 11.11 -4.75 20.73
N THR A 189 10.07 -5.54 21.01
CA THR A 189 9.36 -5.42 22.28
C THR A 189 10.38 -5.73 23.37
N SER A 190 10.70 -4.74 24.17
CA SER A 190 11.46 -4.92 25.41
C SER A 190 10.55 -5.65 26.40
N GLU A 191 10.27 -6.93 26.13
CA GLU A 191 9.69 -7.82 27.10
C GLU A 191 10.81 -8.30 28.02
N GLU A 192 10.70 -7.77 29.22
CA GLU A 192 11.03 -8.40 30.48
C GLU A 192 12.49 -8.83 30.72
N LYS A 193 13.25 -7.83 31.17
CA LYS A 193 14.12 -8.10 32.31
C LYS A 193 13.36 -7.66 33.57
N SER A 194 12.56 -8.53 34.13
CA SER A 194 12.29 -8.51 35.56
C SER A 194 13.24 -9.48 36.24
N PRO A 195 13.88 -9.05 37.37
CA PRO A 195 14.83 -9.85 38.10
C PRO A 195 14.16 -10.98 38.86
#